data_52462cd81b6bfc27937928ee51219b41
#
_entry.id   52462cd81b6bfc27937928ee51219b41
#
_cell.length_a   1.000
_cell.length_b   1.000
_cell.length_c   1.000
_cell.angle_alpha   90.00
_cell.angle_beta   90.00
_cell.angle_gamma   90.00
#
_symmetry.space_group_name_H-M   'P 1'
#
loop_
_entity.id
_entity.type
_entity.pdbx_description
1 polymer ?
#
loop_
_entity_poly.entity_id
_entity_poly.type
_entity_poly.pdbx_seq_one_letter_code
_entity_poly.pdbx_strand_id
1 'polypeptide(L)'
;IVHVVQGGDYGWRSGSAAMPDWYPDQLPPASETDSASPTGMLAGCDGGFPAPWKNMIFCADWTYGRILAATITPEGSTYLAPWQPFISGRPMPVADMAWGPDGAMYFVTGGRGTQSGLYCVKAEKSAAITVAAATPASASHDAACNQLRLLRRSFERDQHTLGAAELPKRMPALLLGLDHSDRFVQDAARVALEHQPIDFWRGEIVKIDSIRAKLA
;
A
#
# COMPACT_ATOMS: atom_id res chain seq x y z
N ILE A 1 2.76 0.17 6.78
CA ILE A 1 2.30 -0.65 5.63
C ILE A 1 2.12 0.29 4.44
N VAL A 2 2.74 0.00 3.30
CA VAL A 2 2.64 0.79 2.08
C VAL A 2 2.05 -0.04 0.94
N HIS A 3 1.29 0.60 0.06
CA HIS A 3 0.88 0.04 -1.20
C HIS A 3 1.94 0.41 -2.24
N VAL A 4 2.84 -0.50 -2.54
CA VAL A 4 3.93 -0.25 -3.48
C VAL A 4 3.38 -0.05 -4.89
N VAL A 5 3.61 1.13 -5.47
CA VAL A 5 3.24 1.49 -6.84
C VAL A 5 4.50 1.80 -7.65
N GLN A 6 4.41 1.70 -8.97
CA GLN A 6 5.55 1.97 -9.85
C GLN A 6 5.94 3.45 -9.76
N GLY A 7 7.22 3.71 -9.51
CA GLY A 7 7.77 5.07 -9.38
C GLY A 7 7.47 5.78 -8.06
N GLY A 8 6.69 5.16 -7.16
CA GLY A 8 6.24 5.81 -5.92
C GLY A 8 7.37 6.02 -4.91
N ASP A 9 7.44 7.20 -4.32
CA ASP A 9 8.33 7.57 -3.21
C ASP A 9 7.50 7.67 -1.91
N TYR A 10 7.98 7.04 -0.83
CA TYR A 10 7.32 7.01 0.48
C TYR A 10 8.12 7.74 1.56
N GLY A 11 9.05 8.59 1.15
CA GLY A 11 9.75 9.51 2.03
C GLY A 11 10.89 8.94 2.87
N TRP A 12 11.18 7.65 2.81
CA TRP A 12 12.28 7.07 3.56
C TRP A 12 13.64 7.37 2.91
N ARG A 13 14.55 7.95 3.68
CA ARG A 13 15.93 8.27 3.25
C ARG A 13 16.92 7.62 4.19
N SER A 14 18.05 7.19 3.64
CA SER A 14 19.15 6.64 4.45
C SER A 14 19.69 7.69 5.43
N GLY A 15 19.81 7.31 6.71
CA GLY A 15 20.33 8.19 7.76
C GLY A 15 19.38 9.27 8.27
N SER A 16 18.13 9.30 7.81
CA SER A 16 17.10 10.23 8.31
C SER A 16 15.80 9.48 8.61
N ALA A 17 14.92 10.11 9.37
CA ALA A 17 13.54 9.64 9.52
C ALA A 17 12.77 9.77 8.21
N ALA A 18 11.58 9.16 8.13
CA ALA A 18 10.66 9.41 7.03
C ALA A 18 10.34 10.91 6.94
N MET A 19 10.33 11.44 5.74
CA MET A 19 9.85 12.80 5.50
C MET A 19 8.34 12.84 5.73
N PRO A 20 7.79 13.99 6.12
CA PRO A 20 6.35 14.11 6.34
C PRO A 20 5.53 13.73 5.11
N ASP A 21 4.44 13.01 5.29
CA ASP A 21 3.55 12.50 4.23
C ASP A 21 2.77 13.60 3.48
N TRP A 22 2.79 14.85 4.01
CA TRP A 22 2.20 16.01 3.36
C TRP A 22 3.07 16.62 2.25
N TYR A 23 4.35 16.19 2.10
CA TYR A 23 5.19 16.61 0.98
C TYR A 23 4.55 16.18 -0.35
N PRO A 24 4.50 17.08 -1.37
CA PRO A 24 3.81 16.80 -2.64
C PRO A 24 4.36 15.61 -3.41
N ASP A 25 5.67 15.40 -3.33
CA ASP A 25 6.42 14.36 -4.06
C ASP A 25 6.50 13.02 -3.33
N GLN A 26 5.72 12.84 -2.27
CA GLN A 26 5.70 11.59 -1.49
C GLN A 26 4.30 11.02 -1.39
N LEU A 27 4.22 9.70 -1.41
CA LEU A 27 2.98 8.98 -1.25
C LEU A 27 2.76 8.59 0.21
N PRO A 28 1.54 8.78 0.74
CA PRO A 28 1.23 8.37 2.11
C PRO A 28 1.21 6.85 2.23
N PRO A 29 1.55 6.31 3.41
CA PRO A 29 1.38 4.89 3.69
C PRO A 29 -0.11 4.51 3.75
N ALA A 30 -0.40 3.24 3.49
CA ALA A 30 -1.75 2.69 3.71
C ALA A 30 -2.09 2.63 5.21
N SER A 31 -1.08 2.52 6.07
CA SER A 31 -1.21 2.57 7.54
C SER A 31 0.15 2.76 8.20
N GLU A 32 0.16 3.55 9.25
CA GLU A 32 1.28 3.65 10.19
C GLU A 32 1.21 2.52 11.23
N THR A 33 2.37 1.98 11.61
CA THR A 33 2.50 0.92 12.63
C THR A 33 3.31 1.39 13.86
N ASP A 34 3.31 2.67 14.13
CA ASP A 34 4.15 3.33 15.13
C ASP A 34 5.66 3.14 14.85
N SER A 35 6.50 3.35 15.86
CA SER A 35 7.95 3.10 15.78
C SER A 35 8.28 1.61 15.88
N ALA A 36 7.53 0.77 15.17
CA ALA A 36 7.65 -0.68 15.15
C ALA A 36 8.90 -1.15 14.39
N SER A 37 9.24 -2.44 14.57
CA SER A 37 10.20 -3.15 13.72
C SER A 37 9.49 -4.28 12.98
N PRO A 38 8.85 -3.99 11.84
CA PRO A 38 8.20 -5.02 11.03
C PRO A 38 9.23 -6.02 10.50
N THR A 39 8.97 -7.32 10.71
CA THR A 39 9.90 -8.39 10.34
C THR A 39 9.33 -9.36 9.31
N GLY A 40 8.01 -9.41 9.15
CA GLY A 40 7.38 -10.28 8.16
C GLY A 40 5.95 -9.86 7.89
N MET A 41 5.44 -10.24 6.72
CA MET A 41 4.04 -10.06 6.32
C MET A 41 3.48 -11.35 5.74
N LEU A 42 2.18 -11.60 6.01
CA LEU A 42 1.50 -12.82 5.57
C LEU A 42 0.07 -12.50 5.14
N ALA A 43 -0.32 -12.92 3.95
CA ALA A 43 -1.70 -12.76 3.47
C ALA A 43 -2.62 -13.81 4.10
N GLY A 44 -3.74 -13.40 4.66
CA GLY A 44 -4.68 -14.31 5.32
C GLY A 44 -5.37 -15.27 4.35
N CYS A 45 -5.53 -14.88 3.08
CA CYS A 45 -6.15 -15.72 2.04
C CYS A 45 -5.37 -17.01 1.74
N ASP A 46 -4.08 -17.04 2.05
CA ASP A 46 -3.21 -18.21 1.81
C ASP A 46 -3.27 -19.22 2.95
N GLY A 47 -3.95 -18.89 4.05
CA GLY A 47 -4.06 -19.72 5.25
C GLY A 47 -5.42 -20.34 5.47
N GLY A 48 -5.52 -21.10 6.57
CA GLY A 48 -6.73 -21.83 6.96
C GLY A 48 -7.66 -21.05 7.92
N PHE A 49 -7.43 -19.77 8.18
CA PHE A 49 -8.25 -19.01 9.11
C PHE A 49 -9.61 -18.63 8.50
N PRO A 50 -10.68 -18.63 9.31
CA PRO A 50 -11.99 -18.19 8.86
C PRO A 50 -12.04 -16.67 8.67
N ALA A 51 -13.13 -16.18 8.06
CA ALA A 51 -13.43 -14.76 8.09
C ALA A 51 -13.59 -14.27 9.56
N PRO A 52 -13.20 -12.99 9.88
CA PRO A 52 -12.68 -11.99 8.95
C PRO A 52 -11.18 -12.17 8.61
N TRP A 53 -10.45 -13.01 9.33
CA TRP A 53 -8.98 -13.13 9.31
C TRP A 53 -8.42 -13.50 7.94
N LYS A 54 -9.12 -14.36 7.18
CA LYS A 54 -8.69 -14.74 5.83
C LYS A 54 -8.62 -13.59 4.84
N ASN A 55 -9.28 -12.45 5.15
CA ASN A 55 -9.31 -11.27 4.29
C ASN A 55 -8.36 -10.16 4.77
N MET A 56 -7.52 -10.47 5.77
CA MET A 56 -6.58 -9.54 6.37
C MET A 56 -5.14 -9.83 5.94
N ILE A 57 -4.28 -8.86 6.16
CA ILE A 57 -2.82 -9.04 6.09
C ILE A 57 -2.30 -9.03 7.51
N PHE A 58 -1.48 -10.02 7.84
CA PHE A 58 -0.76 -10.09 9.12
C PHE A 58 0.61 -9.46 8.97
N CYS A 59 1.02 -8.67 9.98
CA CYS A 59 2.32 -8.01 10.02
C CYS A 59 2.97 -8.30 11.38
N ALA A 60 4.15 -8.91 11.38
CA ALA A 60 4.94 -9.16 12.57
C ALA A 60 5.66 -7.88 13.02
N ASP A 61 5.68 -7.64 14.32
CA ASP A 61 6.38 -6.51 14.95
C ASP A 61 7.25 -7.03 16.09
N TRP A 62 8.55 -7.01 15.84
CA TRP A 62 9.56 -7.49 16.78
C TRP A 62 9.66 -6.62 18.02
N THR A 63 9.59 -5.29 17.86
CA THR A 63 9.82 -4.34 18.96
C THR A 63 8.75 -4.41 20.03
N TYR A 64 7.49 -4.43 19.63
CA TYR A 64 6.37 -4.46 20.57
C TYR A 64 5.88 -5.86 20.90
N GLY A 65 6.48 -6.90 20.32
CA GLY A 65 6.10 -8.28 20.59
C GLY A 65 4.67 -8.57 20.20
N ARG A 66 4.30 -8.30 18.95
CA ARG A 66 2.92 -8.45 18.47
C ARG A 66 2.87 -8.89 17.01
N ILE A 67 1.77 -9.49 16.65
CA ILE A 67 1.34 -9.67 15.25
C ILE A 67 0.10 -8.80 15.08
N LEU A 68 0.12 -7.92 14.07
CA LEU A 68 -0.98 -7.06 13.71
C LEU A 68 -1.80 -7.71 12.61
N ALA A 69 -3.11 -7.52 12.60
CA ALA A 69 -4.00 -7.89 11.52
C ALA A 69 -4.60 -6.62 10.91
N ALA A 70 -4.30 -6.37 9.63
CA ALA A 70 -4.74 -5.19 8.90
C ALA A 70 -5.84 -5.56 7.89
N THR A 71 -6.93 -4.79 7.92
CA THR A 71 -8.01 -4.90 6.94
C THR A 71 -7.69 -4.01 5.75
N ILE A 72 -7.61 -4.59 4.54
CA ILE A 72 -7.34 -3.82 3.33
C ILE A 72 -8.66 -3.33 2.74
N THR A 73 -8.82 -2.01 2.68
CA THR A 73 -10.01 -1.35 2.11
C THR A 73 -9.62 -0.45 0.97
N PRO A 74 -10.36 -0.48 -0.17
CA PRO A 74 -10.13 0.45 -1.27
C PRO A 74 -10.29 1.91 -0.83
N GLU A 75 -9.35 2.77 -1.23
CA GLU A 75 -9.43 4.22 -1.01
C GLU A 75 -8.79 4.94 -2.19
N GLY A 76 -9.60 5.68 -2.96
CA GLY A 76 -9.14 6.31 -4.17
C GLY A 76 -8.47 5.32 -5.12
N SER A 77 -7.30 5.65 -5.63
CA SER A 77 -6.49 4.76 -6.47
C SER A 77 -5.55 3.84 -5.68
N THR A 78 -5.66 3.81 -4.36
CA THR A 78 -4.85 3.02 -3.43
C THR A 78 -5.72 2.24 -2.44
N TYR A 79 -5.19 1.97 -1.25
CA TYR A 79 -5.87 1.25 -0.17
C TYR A 79 -5.51 1.89 1.17
N LEU A 80 -6.43 1.79 2.13
CA LEU A 80 -6.14 1.93 3.56
C LEU A 80 -5.95 0.54 4.17
N ALA A 81 -5.17 0.48 5.25
CA ALA A 81 -4.86 -0.75 5.95
C ALA A 81 -4.96 -0.57 7.48
N PRO A 82 -6.13 -0.13 8.02
CA PRO A 82 -6.29 -0.05 9.46
C PRO A 82 -6.02 -1.42 10.10
N TRP A 83 -5.28 -1.41 11.20
CA TRP A 83 -4.86 -2.64 11.87
C TRP A 83 -5.36 -2.72 13.30
N GLN A 84 -5.38 -3.93 13.81
CA GLN A 84 -5.61 -4.26 15.22
C GLN A 84 -4.60 -5.31 15.67
N PRO A 85 -4.26 -5.38 16.97
CA PRO A 85 -3.47 -6.49 17.49
C PRO A 85 -4.21 -7.82 17.26
N PHE A 86 -3.50 -8.80 16.68
CA PHE A 86 -3.99 -10.17 16.53
C PHE A 86 -3.46 -11.07 17.64
N ILE A 87 -2.16 -11.04 17.88
CA ILE A 87 -1.49 -11.72 18.99
C ILE A 87 -0.48 -10.74 19.58
N SER A 88 -0.34 -10.74 20.90
CA SER A 88 0.70 -10.00 21.60
C SER A 88 1.21 -10.79 22.81
N GLY A 89 2.48 -10.59 23.14
CA GLY A 89 3.11 -11.24 24.28
C GLY A 89 4.35 -10.51 24.76
N ARG A 90 4.83 -10.86 25.96
CA ARG A 90 6.07 -10.29 26.51
C ARG A 90 6.84 -11.37 27.27
N PRO A 91 8.07 -11.74 26.82
CA PRO A 91 8.70 -11.34 25.56
C PRO A 91 8.10 -12.11 24.37
N MET A 92 7.85 -11.45 23.24
CA MET A 92 7.42 -12.10 21.99
C MET A 92 8.04 -11.36 20.78
N PRO A 93 9.37 -11.32 20.66
CA PRO A 93 10.05 -10.65 19.54
C PRO A 93 9.86 -11.51 18.27
N VAL A 94 8.77 -11.28 17.55
CA VAL A 94 8.42 -12.07 16.35
C VAL A 94 9.40 -11.74 15.24
N ALA A 95 10.09 -12.76 14.74
CA ALA A 95 11.10 -12.60 13.70
C ALA A 95 10.54 -12.89 12.29
N ASP A 96 9.62 -13.84 12.15
CA ASP A 96 8.98 -14.18 10.87
C ASP A 96 7.72 -15.02 11.07
N MET A 97 6.93 -15.17 9.99
CA MET A 97 5.67 -15.94 9.97
C MET A 97 5.52 -16.69 8.64
N ALA A 98 4.88 -17.86 8.67
CA ALA A 98 4.51 -18.63 7.49
C ALA A 98 3.22 -19.43 7.71
N TRP A 99 2.50 -19.71 6.62
CA TRP A 99 1.42 -20.71 6.64
C TRP A 99 1.98 -22.10 6.51
N GLY A 100 1.54 -22.98 7.39
CA GLY A 100 1.83 -24.41 7.29
C GLY A 100 0.89 -25.11 6.30
N PRO A 101 1.25 -26.33 5.87
CA PRO A 101 0.41 -27.13 4.97
C PRO A 101 -0.93 -27.54 5.61
N ASP A 102 -1.04 -27.45 6.93
CA ASP A 102 -2.27 -27.67 7.71
C ASP A 102 -3.16 -26.41 7.81
N GLY A 103 -2.78 -25.30 7.15
CA GLY A 103 -3.47 -24.01 7.21
C GLY A 103 -3.26 -23.24 8.51
N ALA A 104 -2.43 -23.73 9.43
CA ALA A 104 -2.07 -23.01 10.65
C ALA A 104 -1.04 -21.92 10.36
N MET A 105 -1.07 -20.85 11.16
CA MET A 105 0.01 -19.85 11.15
C MET A 105 1.13 -20.34 12.08
N TYR A 106 2.33 -20.43 11.54
CA TYR A 106 3.54 -20.66 12.33
C TYR A 106 4.32 -19.34 12.40
N PHE A 107 4.81 -19.01 13.59
CA PHE A 107 5.71 -17.88 13.74
C PHE A 107 6.87 -18.22 14.66
N VAL A 108 7.98 -17.56 14.42
CA VAL A 108 9.21 -17.71 15.22
C VAL A 108 9.48 -16.45 16.01
N THR A 109 9.99 -16.61 17.22
CA THR A 109 10.49 -15.52 18.06
C THR A 109 11.97 -15.67 18.29
N GLY A 110 12.67 -14.57 18.53
CA GLY A 110 14.09 -14.61 18.88
C GLY A 110 14.84 -13.31 18.54
N GLY A 111 16.13 -13.37 18.77
CA GLY A 111 17.06 -12.26 18.52
C GLY A 111 17.51 -11.53 19.80
N ARG A 112 18.67 -10.86 19.71
CA ARG A 112 19.29 -10.07 20.78
C ARG A 112 19.38 -10.76 22.14
N GLY A 113 19.73 -12.06 22.17
CA GLY A 113 19.90 -12.83 23.39
C GLY A 113 18.60 -13.30 24.05
N THR A 114 17.44 -13.09 23.41
CA THR A 114 16.16 -13.67 23.86
C THR A 114 16.06 -15.15 23.50
N GLN A 115 15.37 -15.93 24.33
CA GLN A 115 15.09 -17.32 24.01
C GLN A 115 14.24 -17.41 22.74
N SER A 116 14.68 -18.21 21.78
CA SER A 116 13.94 -18.46 20.56
C SER A 116 12.80 -19.45 20.81
N GLY A 117 11.72 -19.32 20.03
CA GLY A 117 10.57 -20.21 20.08
C GLY A 117 9.92 -20.34 18.71
N LEU A 118 9.31 -21.51 18.46
CA LEU A 118 8.42 -21.76 17.34
C LEU A 118 7.01 -21.95 17.89
N TYR A 119 6.09 -21.19 17.37
CA TYR A 119 4.69 -21.19 17.80
C TYR A 119 3.77 -21.56 16.64
N CYS A 120 2.64 -22.18 16.97
CA CYS A 120 1.63 -22.59 16.02
C CYS A 120 0.27 -22.01 16.48
N VAL A 121 -0.40 -21.29 15.58
CA VAL A 121 -1.74 -20.74 15.81
C VAL A 121 -2.72 -21.42 14.88
N LYS A 122 -3.75 -22.04 15.46
CA LYS A 122 -4.82 -22.72 14.74
C LYS A 122 -6.15 -22.03 15.02
N ALA A 123 -6.96 -21.88 13.97
CA ALA A 123 -8.34 -21.53 14.18
C ALA A 123 -9.10 -22.73 14.77
N GLU A 124 -9.77 -22.52 15.89
CA GLU A 124 -10.73 -23.50 16.35
C GLU A 124 -11.90 -23.56 15.36
N LYS A 125 -12.49 -24.74 15.18
CA LYS A 125 -13.71 -24.90 14.39
C LYS A 125 -14.88 -24.23 15.12
N SER A 126 -14.92 -22.92 15.05
CA SER A 126 -16.04 -22.12 15.56
C SER A 126 -17.12 -21.97 14.49
N ALA A 127 -18.37 -21.76 14.94
CA ALA A 127 -19.50 -21.50 14.06
C ALA A 127 -19.17 -20.37 13.07
N ALA A 128 -19.59 -20.53 11.82
CA ALA A 128 -19.36 -19.56 10.76
C ALA A 128 -19.73 -18.14 11.22
N ILE A 129 -18.73 -17.27 11.32
CA ILE A 129 -18.99 -15.84 11.49
C ILE A 129 -19.61 -15.36 10.20
N THR A 130 -20.88 -15.00 10.22
CA THR A 130 -21.56 -14.44 9.07
C THR A 130 -20.95 -13.07 8.79
N VAL A 131 -20.13 -12.98 7.74
CA VAL A 131 -19.64 -11.70 7.24
C VAL A 131 -20.82 -10.99 6.60
N ALA A 132 -21.12 -9.79 7.05
CA ALA A 132 -22.13 -8.96 6.42
C ALA A 132 -21.80 -8.79 4.93
N ALA A 133 -22.77 -9.08 4.06
CA ALA A 133 -22.61 -8.82 2.62
C ALA A 133 -22.30 -7.33 2.41
N ALA A 134 -21.44 -7.04 1.43
CA ALA A 134 -21.13 -5.67 1.05
C ALA A 134 -22.43 -4.91 0.78
N THR A 135 -22.59 -3.75 1.41
CA THR A 135 -23.76 -2.89 1.17
C THR A 135 -23.68 -2.31 -0.26
N PRO A 136 -24.81 -1.97 -0.90
CA PRO A 136 -24.80 -1.34 -2.23
C PRO A 136 -23.94 -0.07 -2.30
N ALA A 137 -23.81 0.67 -1.19
CA ALA A 137 -22.93 1.84 -1.12
C ALA A 137 -21.45 1.45 -1.19
N SER A 138 -21.04 0.34 -0.57
CA SER A 138 -19.65 -0.15 -0.68
C SER A 138 -19.32 -0.64 -2.09
N ALA A 139 -20.27 -1.25 -2.80
CA ALA A 139 -20.06 -1.70 -4.16
C ALA A 139 -19.84 -0.53 -5.13
N SER A 140 -20.57 0.57 -4.99
CA SER A 140 -20.36 1.78 -5.80
C SER A 140 -19.02 2.47 -5.47
N HIS A 141 -18.63 2.52 -4.21
CA HIS A 141 -17.33 3.03 -3.78
C HIS A 141 -16.19 2.19 -4.34
N ASP A 142 -16.28 0.87 -4.25
CA ASP A 142 -15.27 -0.05 -4.80
C ASP A 142 -15.13 0.09 -6.31
N ALA A 143 -16.24 0.30 -7.03
CA ALA A 143 -16.22 0.54 -8.47
C ALA A 143 -15.52 1.87 -8.80
N ALA A 144 -15.80 2.95 -8.07
CA ALA A 144 -15.13 4.25 -8.24
C ALA A 144 -13.62 4.14 -7.96
N CYS A 145 -13.23 3.51 -6.86
CA CYS A 145 -11.83 3.24 -6.54
C CYS A 145 -11.14 2.41 -7.62
N ASN A 146 -11.84 1.43 -8.20
CA ASN A 146 -11.30 0.62 -9.28
C ASN A 146 -11.03 1.44 -10.54
N GLN A 147 -11.90 2.38 -10.91
CA GLN A 147 -11.67 3.31 -12.02
C GLN A 147 -10.42 4.18 -11.79
N LEU A 148 -10.25 4.71 -10.58
CA LEU A 148 -9.05 5.48 -10.23
C LEU A 148 -7.78 4.63 -10.28
N ARG A 149 -7.82 3.37 -9.82
CA ARG A 149 -6.69 2.42 -9.97
C ARG A 149 -6.35 2.13 -11.43
N LEU A 150 -7.36 1.99 -12.30
CA LEU A 150 -7.14 1.82 -13.72
C LEU A 150 -6.51 3.06 -14.36
N LEU A 151 -6.95 4.25 -13.97
CA LEU A 151 -6.36 5.52 -14.42
C LEU A 151 -4.89 5.62 -13.99
N ARG A 152 -4.59 5.43 -12.69
CA ARG A 152 -3.21 5.40 -12.17
C ARG A 152 -2.33 4.43 -12.96
N ARG A 153 -2.78 3.17 -13.11
CA ARG A 153 -2.06 2.15 -13.88
C ARG A 153 -1.88 2.52 -15.34
N SER A 154 -2.75 3.35 -15.92
CA SER A 154 -2.53 3.84 -17.29
C SER A 154 -1.34 4.77 -17.37
N PHE A 155 -1.13 5.63 -16.36
CA PHE A 155 0.04 6.50 -16.27
C PHE A 155 1.31 5.71 -15.90
N GLU A 156 1.22 4.73 -15.02
CA GLU A 156 2.35 3.84 -14.71
C GLU A 156 2.89 3.13 -15.95
N ARG A 157 2.02 2.74 -16.90
CA ARG A 157 2.47 2.19 -18.19
C ARG A 157 3.20 3.18 -19.10
N ASP A 158 3.00 4.48 -18.86
CA ASP A 158 3.66 5.55 -19.59
C ASP A 158 5.00 6.00 -18.93
N GLN A 159 5.43 5.36 -17.85
CA GLN A 159 6.70 5.63 -17.15
C GLN A 159 7.90 5.05 -17.91
N HIS A 160 8.02 5.41 -19.17
CA HIS A 160 9.14 5.15 -20.09
C HIS A 160 9.08 6.18 -21.20
N THR A 161 10.14 6.35 -21.97
CA THR A 161 10.14 7.27 -23.11
C THR A 161 9.15 6.79 -24.17
N LEU A 162 8.08 7.55 -24.38
CA LEU A 162 7.07 7.25 -25.38
C LEU A 162 7.58 7.57 -26.79
N GLY A 163 7.13 6.79 -27.78
CA GLY A 163 7.43 7.04 -29.18
C GLY A 163 6.81 8.35 -29.69
N ALA A 164 7.43 8.95 -30.72
CA ALA A 164 6.99 10.24 -31.29
C ALA A 164 5.52 10.25 -31.76
N ALA A 165 4.96 9.11 -32.14
CA ALA A 165 3.55 8.98 -32.53
C ALA A 165 2.58 8.85 -31.32
N GLU A 166 3.08 8.41 -30.18
CA GLU A 166 2.28 8.17 -28.96
C GLU A 166 2.27 9.38 -28.02
N LEU A 167 3.43 10.00 -27.85
CA LEU A 167 3.61 11.12 -26.92
C LEU A 167 2.58 12.24 -27.10
N PRO A 168 2.30 12.77 -28.33
CA PRO A 168 1.29 13.82 -28.49
C PRO A 168 -0.13 13.37 -28.10
N LYS A 169 -0.43 12.08 -28.19
CA LYS A 169 -1.74 11.53 -27.82
C LYS A 169 -1.89 11.39 -26.31
N ARG A 170 -0.81 11.08 -25.60
CA ARG A 170 -0.78 10.88 -24.16
C ARG A 170 -0.63 12.19 -23.37
N MET A 171 0.07 13.16 -23.94
CA MET A 171 0.43 14.42 -23.28
C MET A 171 -0.75 15.14 -22.62
N PRO A 172 -1.92 15.33 -23.27
CA PRO A 172 -3.05 16.00 -22.63
C PRO A 172 -3.54 15.26 -21.37
N ALA A 173 -3.53 13.94 -21.38
CA ALA A 173 -3.94 13.14 -20.23
C ALA A 173 -2.92 13.21 -19.08
N LEU A 174 -1.62 13.21 -19.39
CA LEU A 174 -0.55 13.35 -18.41
C LEU A 174 -0.63 14.73 -17.72
N LEU A 175 -0.76 15.80 -18.50
CA LEU A 175 -0.89 17.16 -17.96
C LEU A 175 -2.15 17.32 -17.10
N LEU A 176 -3.28 16.75 -17.51
CA LEU A 176 -4.50 16.76 -16.71
C LEU A 176 -4.32 15.93 -15.41
N GLY A 177 -3.57 14.84 -15.48
CA GLY A 177 -3.25 13.99 -14.33
C GLY A 177 -2.49 14.73 -13.22
N LEU A 178 -1.66 15.73 -13.56
CA LEU A 178 -0.93 16.53 -12.57
C LEU A 178 -1.84 17.33 -11.63
N ASP A 179 -3.05 17.68 -12.06
CA ASP A 179 -4.04 18.40 -11.23
C ASP A 179 -5.04 17.47 -10.55
N HIS A 180 -4.86 16.17 -10.65
CA HIS A 180 -5.78 15.21 -10.08
C HIS A 180 -5.79 15.27 -8.55
N SER A 181 -6.97 15.15 -7.92
CA SER A 181 -7.12 15.20 -6.46
C SER A 181 -6.56 13.97 -5.74
N ASP A 182 -6.52 12.82 -6.41
CA ASP A 182 -5.91 11.60 -5.89
C ASP A 182 -4.40 11.65 -6.09
N ARG A 183 -3.65 11.62 -4.98
CA ARG A 183 -2.19 11.77 -4.96
C ARG A 183 -1.45 10.67 -5.72
N PHE A 184 -1.95 9.45 -5.71
CA PHE A 184 -1.32 8.33 -6.42
C PHE A 184 -1.54 8.43 -7.94
N VAL A 185 -2.69 9.00 -8.38
CA VAL A 185 -2.92 9.32 -9.79
C VAL A 185 -2.01 10.47 -10.22
N GLN A 186 -1.92 11.53 -9.40
CA GLN A 186 -1.07 12.68 -9.64
C GLN A 186 0.40 12.28 -9.75
N ASP A 187 0.91 11.51 -8.78
CA ASP A 187 2.28 11.03 -8.76
C ASP A 187 2.60 10.16 -10.00
N ALA A 188 1.72 9.22 -10.35
CA ALA A 188 1.92 8.38 -11.52
C ALA A 188 1.98 9.20 -12.83
N ALA A 189 1.18 10.27 -12.94
CA ALA A 189 1.22 11.18 -14.09
C ALA A 189 2.51 12.02 -14.10
N ARG A 190 2.97 12.51 -12.94
CA ARG A 190 4.23 13.23 -12.78
C ARG A 190 5.41 12.38 -13.22
N VAL A 191 5.55 11.18 -12.65
CA VAL A 191 6.64 10.26 -12.97
C VAL A 191 6.61 9.88 -14.45
N ALA A 192 5.42 9.63 -15.03
CA ALA A 192 5.30 9.37 -16.46
C ALA A 192 5.78 10.56 -17.30
N LEU A 193 5.47 11.79 -16.89
CA LEU A 193 5.91 13.00 -17.58
C LEU A 193 7.42 13.22 -17.49
N GLU A 194 8.02 12.96 -16.33
CA GLU A 194 9.48 13.05 -16.11
C GLU A 194 10.28 12.13 -17.04
N HIS A 195 9.70 11.01 -17.48
CA HIS A 195 10.31 10.10 -18.45
C HIS A 195 10.25 10.63 -19.90
N GLN A 196 9.50 11.72 -20.16
CA GLN A 196 9.40 12.29 -21.49
C GLN A 196 10.45 13.39 -21.70
N PRO A 197 10.91 13.61 -22.96
CA PRO A 197 11.84 14.69 -23.25
C PRO A 197 11.26 16.04 -22.82
N ILE A 198 12.01 16.80 -22.03
CA ILE A 198 11.57 18.05 -21.39
C ILE A 198 11.04 19.09 -22.40
N ASP A 199 11.56 19.11 -23.61
CA ASP A 199 11.15 20.07 -24.65
C ASP A 199 9.69 19.89 -25.11
N PHE A 200 9.10 18.72 -24.87
CA PHE A 200 7.70 18.46 -25.22
C PHE A 200 6.70 19.00 -24.18
N TRP A 201 7.08 19.14 -22.91
CA TRP A 201 6.13 19.46 -21.85
C TRP A 201 6.43 20.72 -21.05
N ARG A 202 7.69 21.22 -20.98
CA ARG A 202 8.03 22.41 -20.19
C ARG A 202 7.21 23.64 -20.52
N GLY A 203 6.92 23.84 -21.83
CA GLY A 203 6.12 24.97 -22.30
C GLY A 203 4.64 24.86 -21.94
N GLU A 204 4.13 23.65 -21.77
CA GLU A 204 2.74 23.38 -21.39
C GLU A 204 2.55 23.54 -19.87
N ILE A 205 3.50 23.10 -19.05
CA ILE A 205 3.45 23.29 -17.59
C ILE A 205 3.35 24.76 -17.20
N VAL A 206 4.08 25.64 -17.89
CA VAL A 206 4.05 27.08 -17.60
C VAL A 206 2.65 27.69 -17.84
N LYS A 207 1.87 27.13 -18.76
CA LYS A 207 0.51 27.58 -19.10
C LYS A 207 -0.56 27.08 -18.13
N ILE A 208 -0.26 26.08 -17.31
CA ILE A 208 -1.22 25.52 -16.34
C ILE A 208 -1.44 26.54 -15.23
N ASP A 209 -2.69 26.90 -14.94
CA ASP A 209 -3.01 27.84 -13.86
C ASP A 209 -3.04 27.17 -12.48
N SER A 210 -3.23 25.86 -12.42
CA SER A 210 -3.30 25.11 -11.17
C SER A 210 -1.96 25.11 -10.41
N ILE A 211 -1.99 25.59 -9.18
CA ILE A 211 -0.83 25.54 -8.26
C ILE A 211 -0.46 24.10 -7.96
N ARG A 212 -1.47 23.23 -7.79
CA ARG A 212 -1.23 21.80 -7.53
C ARG A 212 -0.44 21.14 -8.64
N ALA A 213 -0.83 21.37 -9.90
CA ALA A 213 -0.14 20.80 -11.05
C ALA A 213 1.27 21.36 -11.24
N LYS A 214 1.54 22.58 -10.77
CA LYS A 214 2.89 23.18 -10.82
C LYS A 214 3.82 22.68 -9.73
N LEU A 215 3.25 22.17 -8.62
CA LEU A 215 4.00 21.62 -7.49
C LEU A 215 4.22 20.11 -7.61
N ALA A 216 3.43 19.42 -8.47
CA ALA A 216 3.63 18.02 -8.80
C ALA A 216 4.85 17.82 -9.69
#